data_a79a035347fcc22f38b29cd24be901f5
#
_entry.id   a79a035347fcc22f38b29cd24be901f5
#
_cell.length_a   1.000
_cell.length_b   1.000
_cell.length_c   1.000
_cell.angle_alpha   90.00
_cell.angle_beta   90.00
_cell.angle_gamma   90.00
#
_symmetry.space_group_name_H-M   'P 1'
#
loop_
_entity.id
_entity.type
_entity.pdbx_description
1 polymer ?
#
loop_
_entity_poly.entity_id
_entity_poly.type
_entity_poly.pdbx_seq_one_letter_code
_entity_poly.pdbx_strand_id
1 'polypeptide(L)'
;AIGYANQSGVPFARPFIKYTPTWPRSFMPTQQSQRNLIARMKLIPVHRLIKDKSLLMIDDSIVRGTQLRETTEFLYRNGAKEVHIRPACPPLLYGCKYLNFSRSKSEMDLITRRVIAKREGENVSDKVLADYADPNSANYKEMLEEIRKELNFTSLKFHRLDDLKASIGISPCKLCTYCWDGKE
;
A
#
# COMPACT_ATOMS: atom_id res chain seq x y z
N ALA A 1 10.63 1.14 7.46
CA ALA A 1 11.29 -0.18 7.47
C ALA A 1 12.37 -0.28 8.56
N ILE A 2 13.33 0.68 8.64
CA ILE A 2 14.39 0.64 9.65
C ILE A 2 13.82 0.65 11.08
N GLY A 3 12.88 1.54 11.40
CA GLY A 3 12.21 1.57 12.70
C GLY A 3 11.50 0.27 13.03
N TYR A 4 10.83 -0.33 12.05
CA TYR A 4 10.20 -1.64 12.22
C TYR A 4 11.23 -2.73 12.54
N ALA A 5 12.34 -2.78 11.79
CA ALA A 5 13.41 -3.75 12.02
C ALA A 5 14.03 -3.60 13.42
N ASN A 6 14.31 -2.38 13.85
CA ASN A 6 14.87 -2.10 15.17
C ASN A 6 13.95 -2.56 16.30
N GLN A 7 12.64 -2.37 16.15
CA GLN A 7 11.67 -2.74 17.18
C GLN A 7 11.34 -4.25 17.17
N SER A 8 11.24 -4.86 15.99
CA SER A 8 10.80 -6.25 15.84
C SER A 8 11.93 -7.27 15.89
N GLY A 9 13.20 -6.84 15.74
CA GLY A 9 14.34 -7.74 15.57
C GLY A 9 14.43 -8.42 14.19
N VAL A 10 13.50 -8.15 13.27
CA VAL A 10 13.57 -8.67 11.91
C VAL A 10 14.68 -7.96 11.14
N PRO A 11 15.65 -8.68 10.53
CA PRO A 11 16.77 -8.06 9.85
C PRO A 11 16.33 -7.13 8.71
N PHE A 12 16.86 -5.90 8.69
CA PHE A 12 16.65 -4.98 7.58
C PHE A 12 17.56 -5.32 6.41
N ALA A 13 16.98 -5.40 5.21
CA ALA A 13 17.72 -5.61 3.97
C ALA A 13 17.20 -4.70 2.86
N ARG A 14 18.04 -4.46 1.85
CA ARG A 14 17.67 -3.75 0.62
C ARG A 14 17.74 -4.72 -0.56
N PRO A 15 16.65 -5.46 -0.85
CA PRO A 15 16.63 -6.46 -1.91
C PRO A 15 16.61 -5.87 -3.31
N PHE A 16 16.48 -4.54 -3.42
CA PHE A 16 16.52 -3.81 -4.68
C PHE A 16 17.61 -2.76 -4.68
N ILE A 17 18.33 -2.67 -5.79
CA ILE A 17 19.18 -1.53 -6.09
C ILE A 17 18.43 -0.66 -7.09
N LYS A 18 18.21 0.62 -6.74
CA LYS A 18 17.62 1.59 -7.65
C LYS A 18 18.70 2.21 -8.50
N TYR A 19 18.61 2.00 -9.80
CA TYR A 19 19.50 2.68 -10.76
C TYR A 19 18.96 4.09 -11.04
N THR A 20 19.61 5.11 -10.50
CA THR A 20 19.10 6.48 -10.56
C THR A 20 19.87 7.47 -11.44
N PRO A 21 21.00 7.17 -12.12
CA PRO A 21 21.86 8.23 -12.63
C PRO A 21 21.30 9.07 -13.77
N THR A 22 20.37 8.57 -14.60
CA THR A 22 20.14 9.22 -15.90
C THR A 22 18.70 9.24 -16.42
N TRP A 23 17.69 8.75 -15.65
CA TRP A 23 16.36 8.61 -16.23
C TRP A 23 15.34 9.60 -15.65
N PRO A 24 14.62 10.34 -16.52
CA PRO A 24 13.47 11.13 -16.08
C PRO A 24 12.42 10.26 -15.39
N ARG A 25 11.50 10.87 -14.65
CA ARG A 25 10.40 10.16 -13.99
C ARG A 25 9.65 9.30 -15.02
N SER A 26 9.25 8.07 -14.64
CA SER A 26 8.70 7.03 -15.55
C SER A 26 7.42 7.43 -16.31
N PHE A 27 6.81 8.55 -16.00
CA PHE A 27 5.62 9.09 -16.69
C PHE A 27 5.95 10.02 -17.86
N MET A 28 7.22 10.36 -18.11
CA MET A 28 7.62 11.25 -19.19
C MET A 28 7.67 10.61 -20.59
N PRO A 29 8.01 9.30 -20.78
CA PRO A 29 7.94 8.69 -22.10
C PRO A 29 6.50 8.52 -22.59
N THR A 30 6.27 8.84 -23.84
CA THR A 30 4.95 8.76 -24.48
C THR A 30 4.52 7.33 -24.82
N GLN A 31 5.49 6.43 -25.09
CA GLN A 31 5.20 5.04 -25.46
C GLN A 31 5.16 4.11 -24.24
N GLN A 32 4.14 3.25 -24.17
CA GLN A 32 3.95 2.30 -23.07
C GLN A 32 5.09 1.26 -22.96
N SER A 33 5.63 0.81 -24.09
CA SER A 33 6.77 -0.11 -24.12
C SER A 33 8.03 0.47 -23.49
N GLN A 34 8.32 1.75 -23.75
CA GLN A 34 9.43 2.46 -23.12
C GLN A 34 9.21 2.68 -21.63
N ARG A 35 7.97 2.99 -21.20
CA ARG A 35 7.63 3.09 -19.78
C ARG A 35 7.84 1.78 -19.03
N ASN A 36 7.44 0.66 -19.64
CA ASN A 36 7.63 -0.67 -19.05
C ASN A 36 9.13 -1.05 -18.99
N LEU A 37 9.90 -0.73 -20.01
CA LEU A 37 11.35 -0.97 -20.02
C LEU A 37 12.05 -0.15 -18.92
N ILE A 38 11.75 1.14 -18.83
CA ILE A 38 12.30 2.04 -17.80
C ILE A 38 11.90 1.58 -16.39
N ALA A 39 10.66 1.13 -16.20
CA ALA A 39 10.21 0.60 -14.92
C ALA A 39 11.00 -0.65 -14.51
N ARG A 40 11.27 -1.57 -15.46
CA ARG A 40 12.07 -2.78 -15.22
C ARG A 40 13.54 -2.48 -14.93
N MET A 41 14.10 -1.45 -15.57
CA MET A 41 15.51 -1.05 -15.36
C MET A 41 15.73 -0.31 -14.03
N LYS A 42 14.67 0.21 -13.41
CA LYS A 42 14.77 0.99 -12.16
C LYS A 42 15.07 0.17 -10.91
N LEU A 43 14.68 -1.10 -10.91
CA LEU A 43 14.86 -1.98 -9.76
C LEU A 43 15.68 -3.20 -10.15
N ILE A 44 16.93 -3.22 -9.75
CA ILE A 44 17.82 -4.36 -9.94
C ILE A 44 17.68 -5.26 -8.71
N PRO A 45 17.25 -6.55 -8.87
CA PRO A 45 17.08 -7.45 -7.75
C PRO A 45 18.43 -7.95 -7.24
N VAL A 46 18.56 -8.01 -5.93
CA VAL A 46 19.67 -8.69 -5.27
C VAL A 46 19.19 -10.11 -4.94
N HIS A 47 19.39 -11.06 -5.86
CA HIS A 47 18.87 -12.43 -5.78
C HIS A 47 19.15 -13.12 -4.44
N ARG A 48 20.35 -12.92 -3.87
CA ARG A 48 20.74 -13.48 -2.57
C ARG A 48 19.84 -13.04 -1.41
N LEU A 49 19.20 -11.84 -1.53
CA LEU A 49 18.31 -11.29 -0.52
C LEU A 49 16.84 -11.61 -0.80
N ILE A 50 16.52 -12.24 -1.94
CA ILE A 50 15.14 -12.53 -2.38
C ILE A 50 14.89 -14.03 -2.42
N LYS A 51 15.75 -14.78 -3.11
CA LYS A 51 15.54 -16.21 -3.37
C LYS A 51 15.39 -16.99 -2.06
N ASP A 52 14.33 -17.79 -2.00
CA ASP A 52 13.96 -18.67 -0.88
C ASP A 52 13.73 -17.91 0.46
N LYS A 53 13.46 -16.59 0.38
CA LYS A 53 13.20 -15.76 1.57
C LYS A 53 11.73 -15.44 1.73
N SER A 54 11.27 -15.38 2.98
CA SER A 54 10.03 -14.73 3.39
C SER A 54 10.33 -13.25 3.60
N LEU A 55 9.76 -12.40 2.75
CA LEU A 55 10.05 -10.98 2.71
C LEU A 55 8.93 -10.19 3.39
N LEU A 56 9.29 -9.32 4.32
CA LEU A 56 8.40 -8.34 4.93
C LEU A 56 8.67 -6.96 4.31
N MET A 57 7.72 -6.48 3.52
CA MET A 57 7.77 -5.15 2.90
C MET A 57 7.01 -4.15 3.74
N ILE A 58 7.64 -3.02 4.01
CA ILE A 58 7.05 -1.87 4.68
C ILE A 58 6.92 -0.76 3.65
N ASP A 59 5.70 -0.24 3.49
CA ASP A 59 5.39 0.89 2.61
C ASP A 59 4.67 1.98 3.40
N ASP A 60 4.55 3.18 2.86
CA ASP A 60 3.81 4.27 3.52
C ASP A 60 2.30 4.05 3.44
N SER A 61 1.79 3.71 2.26
CA SER A 61 0.35 3.54 2.01
C SER A 61 0.08 2.67 0.78
N ILE A 62 -1.14 2.14 0.69
CA ILE A 62 -1.65 1.50 -0.53
C ILE A 62 -2.78 2.37 -1.09
N VAL A 63 -2.53 3.02 -2.23
CA VAL A 63 -3.53 3.84 -2.92
C VAL A 63 -4.24 2.99 -3.98
N ARG A 64 -3.61 2.78 -5.13
CA ARG A 64 -4.15 2.01 -6.27
C ARG A 64 -3.79 0.54 -6.26
N GLY A 65 -2.70 0.18 -5.59
CA GLY A 65 -2.17 -1.17 -5.51
C GLY A 65 -1.38 -1.64 -6.75
N THR A 66 -1.48 -0.97 -7.89
CA THR A 66 -0.87 -1.42 -9.16
C THR A 66 0.65 -1.62 -9.04
N GLN A 67 1.36 -0.63 -8.48
CA GLN A 67 2.81 -0.69 -8.33
C GLN A 67 3.24 -1.79 -7.35
N LEU A 68 2.49 -1.97 -6.26
CA LEU A 68 2.77 -3.02 -5.27
C LEU A 68 2.52 -4.41 -5.86
N ARG A 69 1.47 -4.59 -6.66
CA ARG A 69 1.21 -5.83 -7.37
C ARG A 69 2.37 -6.19 -8.30
N GLU A 70 2.81 -5.25 -9.14
CA GLU A 70 3.95 -5.46 -10.03
C GLU A 70 5.23 -5.81 -9.27
N THR A 71 5.49 -5.13 -8.15
CA THR A 71 6.63 -5.40 -7.27
C THR A 71 6.53 -6.79 -6.65
N THR A 72 5.35 -7.19 -6.20
CA THR A 72 5.12 -8.52 -5.61
C THR A 72 5.34 -9.63 -6.63
N GLU A 73 4.76 -9.49 -7.83
CA GLU A 73 4.99 -10.43 -8.92
C GLU A 73 6.46 -10.51 -9.33
N PHE A 74 7.16 -9.39 -9.30
CA PHE A 74 8.59 -9.34 -9.56
C PHE A 74 9.40 -10.11 -8.49
N LEU A 75 9.05 -9.97 -7.21
CA LEU A 75 9.69 -10.70 -6.11
C LEU A 75 9.49 -12.21 -6.26
N TYR A 76 8.25 -12.66 -6.53
CA TYR A 76 7.99 -14.09 -6.74
C TYR A 76 8.72 -14.64 -7.96
N ARG A 77 8.78 -13.90 -9.06
CA ARG A 77 9.59 -14.29 -10.25
C ARG A 77 11.08 -14.40 -9.95
N ASN A 78 11.58 -13.67 -8.96
CA ASN A 78 12.96 -13.75 -8.49
C ASN A 78 13.16 -14.77 -7.33
N GLY A 79 12.17 -15.61 -7.08
CA GLY A 79 12.25 -16.74 -6.15
C GLY A 79 11.93 -16.42 -4.70
N ALA A 80 11.23 -15.32 -4.40
CA ALA A 80 10.72 -15.08 -3.05
C ALA A 80 9.76 -16.22 -2.66
N LYS A 81 9.90 -16.71 -1.42
CA LYS A 81 9.02 -17.75 -0.86
C LYS A 81 7.69 -17.16 -0.41
N GLU A 82 7.73 -16.04 0.25
CA GLU A 82 6.58 -15.33 0.79
C GLU A 82 6.79 -13.83 0.69
N VAL A 83 5.69 -13.08 0.48
CA VAL A 83 5.70 -11.62 0.47
C VAL A 83 4.61 -11.10 1.41
N HIS A 84 5.02 -10.52 2.50
CA HIS A 84 4.16 -9.92 3.52
C HIS A 84 4.23 -8.41 3.42
N ILE A 85 3.08 -7.72 3.53
CA ILE A 85 3.00 -6.26 3.42
C ILE A 85 2.47 -5.67 4.72
N ARG A 86 3.12 -4.56 5.15
CA ARG A 86 2.71 -3.77 6.32
C ARG A 86 2.76 -2.28 5.95
N PRO A 87 1.66 -1.71 5.47
CA PRO A 87 1.56 -0.26 5.30
C PRO A 87 1.65 0.46 6.64
N ALA A 88 2.32 1.61 6.65
CA ALA A 88 2.52 2.42 7.85
C ALA A 88 1.29 3.25 8.24
N CYS A 89 0.24 3.25 7.43
CA CYS A 89 -1.03 3.92 7.70
C CYS A 89 -2.21 2.95 7.58
N PRO A 90 -3.42 3.33 8.06
CA PRO A 90 -4.65 2.58 7.81
C PRO A 90 -5.04 2.53 6.33
N PRO A 91 -6.01 1.68 5.92
CA PRO A 91 -6.55 1.68 4.56
C PRO A 91 -7.14 3.05 4.19
N LEU A 92 -6.81 3.54 3.01
CA LEU A 92 -7.35 4.81 2.51
C LEU A 92 -8.77 4.59 1.97
N LEU A 93 -9.77 5.16 2.62
CA LEU A 93 -11.19 5.06 2.22
C LEU A 93 -11.69 6.31 1.48
N TYR A 94 -11.02 7.45 1.68
CA TYR A 94 -11.38 8.73 1.08
C TYR A 94 -10.17 9.39 0.41
N GLY A 95 -10.41 10.07 -0.70
CA GLY A 95 -9.39 10.88 -1.35
C GLY A 95 -9.04 12.10 -0.51
N CYS A 96 -7.74 12.42 -0.37
CA CYS A 96 -7.31 13.58 0.39
C CYS A 96 -7.83 14.87 -0.27
N LYS A 97 -8.39 15.78 0.52
CA LYS A 97 -8.88 17.08 0.03
C LYS A 97 -7.74 18.03 -0.35
N TYR A 98 -6.56 17.84 0.23
CA TYR A 98 -5.42 18.76 0.17
C TYR A 98 -4.28 18.27 -0.72
N LEU A 99 -4.03 16.96 -0.76
CA LEU A 99 -2.88 16.37 -1.44
C LEU A 99 -3.26 15.73 -2.78
N ASN A 100 -2.63 16.20 -3.85
CA ASN A 100 -2.95 15.77 -5.22
C ASN A 100 -2.65 14.30 -5.54
N PHE A 101 -1.73 13.65 -4.83
CA PHE A 101 -1.34 12.26 -5.12
C PHE A 101 -2.40 11.23 -4.69
N SER A 102 -3.20 11.54 -3.69
CA SER A 102 -4.38 10.78 -3.29
C SER A 102 -5.69 11.39 -3.79
N ARG A 103 -5.59 12.57 -4.46
CA ARG A 103 -6.71 13.20 -5.15
C ARG A 103 -6.92 12.47 -6.46
N SER A 104 -7.62 11.35 -6.40
CA SER A 104 -8.05 10.63 -7.58
C SER A 104 -9.11 11.46 -8.32
N LYS A 105 -9.15 11.33 -9.62
CA LYS A 105 -10.27 11.88 -10.43
C LYS A 105 -11.58 11.17 -10.07
N SER A 106 -11.51 10.03 -9.43
CA SER A 106 -12.61 9.20 -8.93
C SER A 106 -12.17 8.49 -7.66
N GLU A 107 -13.07 8.32 -6.69
CA GLU A 107 -12.84 7.48 -5.51
C GLU A 107 -12.52 6.03 -5.87
N MET A 108 -12.95 5.57 -7.05
CA MET A 108 -12.65 4.25 -7.61
C MET A 108 -11.15 4.05 -7.97
N ASP A 109 -10.34 5.09 -7.91
CA ASP A 109 -8.88 4.93 -7.98
C ASP A 109 -8.29 4.29 -6.71
N LEU A 110 -8.99 4.39 -5.57
CA LEU A 110 -8.58 3.73 -4.33
C LEU A 110 -8.92 2.23 -4.40
N ILE A 111 -7.95 1.39 -4.11
CA ILE A 111 -8.16 -0.07 -4.11
C ILE A 111 -9.27 -0.49 -3.13
N THR A 112 -9.33 0.14 -1.97
CA THR A 112 -10.36 -0.07 -0.96
C THR A 112 -11.75 0.20 -1.51
N ARG A 113 -11.94 1.34 -2.19
CA ARG A 113 -13.24 1.72 -2.79
C ARG A 113 -13.65 0.77 -3.91
N ARG A 114 -12.69 0.29 -4.73
CA ARG A 114 -12.99 -0.74 -5.74
C ARG A 114 -13.47 -2.04 -5.13
N VAL A 115 -12.81 -2.48 -4.05
CA VAL A 115 -13.22 -3.69 -3.32
C VAL A 115 -14.59 -3.50 -2.69
N ILE A 116 -14.83 -2.38 -2.03
CA ILE A 116 -16.14 -2.06 -1.42
C ILE A 116 -17.23 -2.02 -2.50
N ALA A 117 -16.98 -1.37 -3.64
CA ALA A 117 -17.94 -1.28 -4.74
C ALA A 117 -18.30 -2.64 -5.34
N LYS A 118 -17.36 -3.59 -5.40
CA LYS A 118 -17.64 -4.97 -5.82
C LYS A 118 -18.59 -5.70 -4.85
N ARG A 119 -18.58 -5.33 -3.58
CA ARG A 119 -19.36 -5.99 -2.51
C ARG A 119 -20.72 -5.34 -2.29
N GLU A 120 -20.75 -4.00 -2.23
CA GLU A 120 -21.90 -3.20 -1.80
C GLU A 120 -22.54 -2.41 -2.95
N GLY A 121 -21.91 -2.36 -4.15
CA GLY A 121 -22.27 -1.48 -5.24
C GLY A 121 -21.56 -0.11 -5.16
N GLU A 122 -21.76 0.71 -6.21
CA GLU A 122 -21.01 1.98 -6.34
C GLU A 122 -21.47 3.06 -5.34
N ASN A 123 -22.77 3.07 -4.97
CA ASN A 123 -23.36 4.07 -4.09
C ASN A 123 -23.40 3.58 -2.64
N VAL A 124 -22.29 3.72 -1.94
CA VAL A 124 -22.13 3.26 -0.55
C VAL A 124 -22.38 4.40 0.42
N SER A 125 -23.23 4.19 1.42
CA SER A 125 -23.50 5.19 2.45
C SER A 125 -22.31 5.37 3.40
N ASP A 126 -22.20 6.57 4.02
CA ASP A 126 -21.15 6.85 5.02
C ASP A 126 -21.20 5.87 6.21
N LYS A 127 -22.38 5.37 6.56
CA LYS A 127 -22.55 4.37 7.63
C LYS A 127 -21.84 3.05 7.27
N VAL A 128 -21.97 2.60 6.03
CA VAL A 128 -21.28 1.40 5.55
C VAL A 128 -19.77 1.65 5.46
N LEU A 129 -19.35 2.81 4.96
CA LEU A 129 -17.93 3.17 4.93
C LEU A 129 -17.31 3.22 6.33
N ALA A 130 -18.03 3.70 7.34
CA ALA A 130 -17.57 3.70 8.72
C ALA A 130 -17.34 2.28 9.25
N ASP A 131 -18.14 1.29 8.84
CA ASP A 131 -17.93 -0.11 9.18
C ASP A 131 -16.65 -0.67 8.52
N TYR A 132 -16.38 -0.28 7.27
CA TYR A 132 -15.12 -0.59 6.60
C TYR A 132 -13.89 0.14 7.17
N ALA A 133 -14.09 1.21 7.96
CA ALA A 133 -13.02 1.90 8.69
C ALA A 133 -12.71 1.25 10.05
N ASP A 134 -13.64 0.47 10.63
CA ASP A 134 -13.45 -0.18 11.93
C ASP A 134 -12.63 -1.47 11.79
N PRO A 135 -11.40 -1.53 12.33
CA PRO A 135 -10.53 -2.71 12.21
C PRO A 135 -11.07 -3.95 12.93
N ASN A 136 -12.11 -3.83 13.73
CA ASN A 136 -12.75 -4.95 14.43
C ASN A 136 -13.91 -5.55 13.62
N SER A 137 -14.47 -4.80 12.65
CA SER A 137 -15.60 -5.25 11.85
C SER A 137 -15.28 -6.43 10.95
N ALA A 138 -16.29 -7.19 10.55
CA ALA A 138 -16.17 -8.25 9.57
C ALA A 138 -15.85 -7.69 8.19
N ASN A 139 -16.54 -6.61 7.79
CA ASN A 139 -16.35 -5.97 6.49
C ASN A 139 -14.92 -5.45 6.28
N TYR A 140 -14.31 -4.84 7.32
CA TYR A 140 -12.90 -4.45 7.27
C TYR A 140 -11.99 -5.66 6.99
N LYS A 141 -12.16 -6.77 7.74
CA LYS A 141 -11.32 -7.96 7.61
C LYS A 141 -11.46 -8.61 6.23
N GLU A 142 -12.68 -8.69 5.73
CA GLU A 142 -12.98 -9.24 4.41
C GLU A 142 -12.42 -8.35 3.28
N MET A 143 -12.55 -7.02 3.38
CA MET A 143 -11.92 -6.07 2.46
C MET A 143 -10.40 -6.26 2.40
N LEU A 144 -9.74 -6.41 3.55
CA LEU A 144 -8.31 -6.65 3.60
C LEU A 144 -7.93 -7.97 2.92
N GLU A 145 -8.73 -9.01 3.12
CA GLU A 145 -8.48 -10.32 2.51
C GLU A 145 -8.64 -10.27 0.98
N GLU A 146 -9.62 -9.51 0.48
CA GLU A 146 -9.78 -9.30 -0.96
C GLU A 146 -8.62 -8.51 -1.56
N ILE A 147 -8.18 -7.41 -0.90
CA ILE A 147 -6.99 -6.65 -1.30
C ILE A 147 -5.75 -7.55 -1.31
N ARG A 148 -5.57 -8.37 -0.27
CA ARG A 148 -4.47 -9.33 -0.17
C ARG A 148 -4.43 -10.26 -1.38
N LYS A 149 -5.59 -10.83 -1.73
CA LYS A 149 -5.72 -11.74 -2.89
C LYS A 149 -5.47 -11.01 -4.21
N GLU A 150 -6.08 -9.82 -4.40
CA GLU A 150 -5.93 -9.03 -5.62
C GLU A 150 -4.47 -8.64 -5.89
N LEU A 151 -3.71 -8.35 -4.83
CA LEU A 151 -2.31 -7.94 -4.92
C LEU A 151 -1.31 -9.10 -4.73
N ASN A 152 -1.80 -10.33 -4.57
CA ASN A 152 -1.02 -11.56 -4.44
C ASN A 152 -0.04 -11.56 -3.25
N PHE A 153 -0.45 -10.98 -2.11
CA PHE A 153 0.36 -11.03 -0.89
C PHE A 153 0.16 -12.32 -0.10
N THR A 154 1.21 -12.82 0.55
CA THR A 154 1.09 -13.88 1.53
C THR A 154 0.31 -13.40 2.74
N SER A 155 0.57 -12.19 3.23
CA SER A 155 -0.24 -11.54 4.26
C SER A 155 -0.24 -10.02 4.14
N LEU A 156 -1.34 -9.41 4.57
CA LEU A 156 -1.53 -7.96 4.63
C LEU A 156 -2.07 -7.58 6.01
N LYS A 157 -1.44 -6.61 6.66
CA LYS A 157 -1.97 -5.96 7.87
C LYS A 157 -1.63 -4.48 7.83
N PHE A 158 -2.62 -3.65 8.04
CA PHE A 158 -2.45 -2.20 8.13
C PHE A 158 -2.18 -1.76 9.57
N HIS A 159 -1.60 -0.57 9.70
CA HIS A 159 -1.49 0.12 10.98
C HIS A 159 -2.89 0.54 11.46
N ARG A 160 -3.17 0.42 12.74
CA ARG A 160 -4.44 0.91 13.32
C ARG A 160 -4.39 2.43 13.44
N LEU A 161 -5.53 3.09 13.23
CA LEU A 161 -5.59 4.55 13.26
C LEU A 161 -5.23 5.12 14.63
N ASP A 162 -5.70 4.49 15.70
CA ASP A 162 -5.41 4.96 17.07
C ASP A 162 -3.93 4.81 17.42
N ASP A 163 -3.31 3.70 17.01
CA ASP A 163 -1.87 3.47 17.22
C ASP A 163 -1.04 4.47 16.39
N LEU A 164 -1.48 4.77 15.16
CA LEU A 164 -0.85 5.80 14.33
C LEU A 164 -0.92 7.18 14.99
N LYS A 165 -2.10 7.59 15.46
CA LYS A 165 -2.28 8.87 16.20
C LYS A 165 -1.37 8.93 17.43
N ALA A 166 -1.32 7.85 18.20
CA ALA A 166 -0.48 7.77 19.39
C ALA A 166 1.02 7.90 19.06
N SER A 167 1.47 7.30 17.94
CA SER A 167 2.88 7.30 17.53
C SER A 167 3.39 8.67 17.05
N ILE A 168 2.49 9.58 16.63
CA ILE A 168 2.85 10.93 16.17
C ILE A 168 3.23 11.86 17.34
N GLY A 169 2.70 11.60 18.54
CA GLY A 169 3.07 12.34 19.74
C GLY A 169 2.48 13.75 19.87
N ILE A 170 1.47 14.11 19.05
CA ILE A 170 0.70 15.36 19.19
C ILE A 170 -0.76 15.05 19.48
N SER A 171 -1.49 16.05 20.01
CA SER A 171 -2.92 15.88 20.33
C SER A 171 -3.70 15.38 19.12
N PRO A 172 -4.50 14.31 19.24
CA PRO A 172 -5.29 13.74 18.12
C PRO A 172 -6.23 14.74 17.45
N CYS A 173 -6.73 15.76 18.19
CA CYS A 173 -7.60 16.80 17.63
C CYS A 173 -6.86 17.77 16.68
N LYS A 174 -5.53 17.72 16.60
CA LYS A 174 -4.71 18.48 15.66
C LYS A 174 -4.34 17.69 14.41
N LEU A 175 -4.82 16.43 14.28
CA LEU A 175 -4.54 15.55 13.17
C LEU A 175 -5.77 15.39 12.29
N CYS A 176 -5.61 15.68 11.00
CA CYS A 176 -6.63 15.33 10.01
C CYS A 176 -6.56 13.82 9.73
N THR A 177 -7.67 13.14 9.91
CA THR A 177 -7.80 11.69 9.64
C THR A 177 -8.77 11.38 8.50
N TYR A 178 -9.19 12.39 7.75
CA TYR A 178 -10.20 12.29 6.71
C TYR A 178 -9.98 11.15 5.72
N CYS A 179 -8.73 10.93 5.28
CA CYS A 179 -8.43 9.86 4.31
C CYS A 179 -8.79 8.45 4.81
N TRP A 180 -8.86 8.25 6.12
CA TRP A 180 -9.05 6.94 6.74
C TRP A 180 -10.45 6.73 7.30
N ASP A 181 -11.03 7.76 7.96
CA ASP A 181 -12.32 7.65 8.66
C ASP A 181 -13.36 8.71 8.27
N GLY A 182 -13.04 9.58 7.31
CA GLY A 182 -13.92 10.66 6.85
C GLY A 182 -14.07 11.83 7.81
N LYS A 183 -13.28 11.89 8.91
CA LYS A 183 -13.36 12.95 9.93
C LYS A 183 -12.27 14.01 9.71
N GLU A 184 -12.64 15.28 9.88
CA GLU A 184 -11.75 16.44 9.90
C GLU A 184 -11.44 16.86 11.33
#